data_b94ca3c5408e93ddea18cf134d404b8d
#
_entry.id   b94ca3c5408e93ddea18cf134d404b8d
#
_cell.length_a   1.000
_cell.length_b   1.000
_cell.length_c   1.000
_cell.angle_alpha   90.00
_cell.angle_beta   90.00
_cell.angle_gamma   90.00
#
_symmetry.space_group_name_H-M   'P 1'
#
loop_
_entity.id
_entity.type
_entity.pdbx_description
1 polymer ?
#
loop_
_entity_poly.entity_id
_entity_poly.type
_entity_poly.pdbx_seq_one_letter_code
_entity_poly.pdbx_strand_id
1 'polypeptide(L)'
;MTGVQTCALPIYIFSKDILKRRRAKADDAIYLKKGDAYQDELLTIKAFGSTDVGISFLIETEGRRIFHAGDLNNWHWKDESTPQEVAEAEGNYLKELDIIAKETSVMDLVMFPVDPRLGTDFMRGAQQFIDRIKTSVFVPMHFWERPAEVMAFGPYAESKGCRYIVLSVPGEGTDI
;
A
#
# COMPACT_ATOMS: atom_id res chain seq x y z
N MET A 1 -18.59 22.88 -30.97
CA MET A 1 -17.42 22.91 -30.12
C MET A 1 -16.92 21.48 -29.99
N THR A 2 -15.90 21.13 -30.75
CA THR A 2 -15.27 19.80 -30.72
C THR A 2 -14.32 19.76 -29.53
N GLY A 3 -14.73 19.06 -28.47
CA GLY A 3 -13.84 18.79 -27.33
C GLY A 3 -12.67 17.94 -27.81
N VAL A 4 -11.48 18.50 -27.82
CA VAL A 4 -10.24 17.74 -27.98
C VAL A 4 -10.09 16.91 -26.70
N GLN A 5 -10.37 15.62 -26.78
CA GLN A 5 -9.94 14.68 -25.76
C GLN A 5 -8.40 14.61 -25.86
N THR A 6 -7.72 15.35 -25.00
CA THR A 6 -6.30 15.12 -24.74
C THR A 6 -6.22 13.77 -24.03
N CYS A 7 -5.88 12.73 -24.77
CA CYS A 7 -5.50 11.45 -24.20
C CYS A 7 -4.17 11.70 -23.45
N ALA A 8 -4.25 11.93 -22.15
CA ALA A 8 -3.05 11.99 -21.34
C ALA A 8 -2.39 10.60 -21.38
N LEU A 9 -1.15 10.55 -21.85
CA LEU A 9 -0.37 9.31 -21.81
C LEU A 9 -0.17 8.92 -20.35
N PRO A 10 -0.40 7.63 -19.96
CA PRO A 10 -0.19 7.20 -18.61
C PRO A 10 1.27 7.39 -18.21
N ILE A 11 1.50 7.89 -16.99
CA ILE A 11 2.83 7.95 -16.39
C ILE A 11 3.04 6.65 -15.63
N TYR A 12 4.11 5.93 -15.98
CA TYR A 12 4.49 4.71 -15.29
C TYR A 12 5.57 5.00 -14.25
N ILE A 13 5.30 4.67 -12.98
CA ILE A 13 6.24 4.85 -11.89
C ILE A 13 6.47 3.49 -11.21
N PHE A 14 7.72 3.06 -11.19
CA PHE A 14 8.12 1.75 -10.68
C PHE A 14 9.21 1.85 -9.63
N SER A 15 9.34 0.81 -8.81
CA SER A 15 10.53 0.60 -7.99
C SER A 15 11.76 0.33 -8.87
N LYS A 16 12.91 0.89 -8.51
CA LYS A 16 14.21 0.58 -9.15
C LYS A 16 14.60 -0.90 -9.06
N ASP A 17 14.01 -1.66 -8.16
CA ASP A 17 14.27 -3.10 -8.01
C ASP A 17 13.89 -3.91 -9.24
N ILE A 18 12.88 -3.45 -10.00
CA ILE A 18 12.45 -4.06 -11.27
C ILE A 18 13.61 -4.15 -12.27
N LEU A 19 14.50 -3.14 -12.31
CA LEU A 19 15.63 -3.10 -13.21
C LEU A 19 16.63 -4.24 -12.94
N LYS A 20 16.80 -4.65 -11.68
CA LYS A 20 17.69 -5.73 -11.27
C LYS A 20 17.20 -7.11 -11.70
N ARG A 21 15.87 -7.28 -11.83
CA ARG A 21 15.22 -8.57 -12.08
C ARG A 21 14.99 -8.88 -13.56
N ARG A 22 15.55 -8.10 -14.50
CA ARG A 22 15.33 -8.21 -15.97
C ARG A 22 13.84 -8.23 -16.37
N ARG A 23 12.96 -7.72 -15.51
CA ARG A 23 11.55 -7.58 -15.81
C ARG A 23 11.33 -6.22 -16.48
N ALA A 24 10.53 -6.22 -17.51
CA ALA A 24 10.09 -5.12 -18.37
C ALA A 24 10.75 -3.74 -18.10
N LYS A 25 11.80 -3.39 -18.83
CA LYS A 25 12.27 -2.02 -18.93
C LYS A 25 11.28 -1.27 -19.83
N ALA A 26 10.55 -0.32 -19.27
CA ALA A 26 9.76 0.62 -20.05
C ALA A 26 10.62 1.89 -20.23
N ASP A 27 10.85 2.31 -21.47
CA ASP A 27 11.72 3.45 -21.76
C ASP A 27 11.11 4.77 -21.25
N ASP A 28 9.78 4.82 -21.06
CA ASP A 28 9.01 6.00 -20.64
C ASP A 28 8.66 5.97 -19.15
N ALA A 29 9.20 5.02 -18.36
CA ALA A 29 8.88 4.88 -16.95
C ALA A 29 9.87 5.62 -16.03
N ILE A 30 9.34 6.12 -14.93
CA ILE A 30 10.11 6.73 -13.85
C ILE A 30 10.43 5.64 -12.82
N TYR A 31 11.68 5.52 -12.43
CA TYR A 31 12.13 4.52 -11.47
C TYR A 31 12.57 5.18 -10.17
N LEU A 32 11.84 4.90 -9.09
CA LEU A 32 12.10 5.44 -7.76
C LEU A 32 12.69 4.37 -6.83
N LYS A 33 13.47 4.79 -5.86
CA LYS A 33 13.90 4.01 -4.69
C LYS A 33 13.42 4.68 -3.42
N LYS A 34 13.48 4.00 -2.30
CA LYS A 34 13.19 4.58 -0.98
C LYS A 34 13.90 5.94 -0.79
N GLY A 35 13.14 6.94 -0.43
CA GLY A 35 13.57 8.32 -0.22
C GLY A 35 13.56 9.21 -1.46
N ASP A 36 13.33 8.66 -2.66
CA ASP A 36 13.14 9.45 -3.86
C ASP A 36 11.72 10.05 -3.88
N ALA A 37 11.55 11.15 -4.64
CA ALA A 37 10.26 11.76 -4.92
C ALA A 37 10.13 12.07 -6.41
N TYR A 38 8.89 12.13 -6.87
CA TYR A 38 8.49 12.64 -8.19
C TYR A 38 7.44 13.72 -8.01
N GLN A 39 7.46 14.73 -8.83
CA GLN A 39 6.45 15.80 -8.82
C GLN A 39 6.25 16.34 -10.23
N ASP A 40 4.98 16.59 -10.56
CA ASP A 40 4.56 17.36 -11.73
C ASP A 40 3.46 18.37 -11.35
N GLU A 41 2.71 18.87 -12.34
CA GLU A 41 1.64 19.85 -12.13
C GLU A 41 0.39 19.25 -11.46
N LEU A 42 0.22 17.92 -11.48
CA LEU A 42 -0.98 17.22 -11.04
C LEU A 42 -0.79 16.53 -9.69
N LEU A 43 0.41 16.02 -9.41
CA LEU A 43 0.65 15.19 -8.24
C LEU A 43 2.09 15.24 -7.73
N THR A 44 2.24 14.87 -6.47
CA THR A 44 3.53 14.57 -5.84
C THR A 44 3.52 13.14 -5.37
N ILE A 45 4.61 12.38 -5.62
CA ILE A 45 4.79 11.02 -5.14
C ILE A 45 6.06 10.96 -4.31
N LYS A 46 5.95 10.43 -3.08
CA LYS A 46 7.08 10.10 -2.21
C LYS A 46 7.20 8.59 -2.07
N ALA A 47 8.40 8.08 -2.26
CA ALA A 47 8.72 6.66 -2.18
C ALA A 47 9.27 6.29 -0.81
N PHE A 48 8.62 5.33 -0.14
CA PHE A 48 9.05 4.76 1.14
C PHE A 48 9.55 3.32 0.94
N GLY A 49 10.09 2.72 1.98
CA GLY A 49 10.55 1.34 1.95
C GLY A 49 9.42 0.33 1.89
N SER A 50 9.83 -0.92 1.76
CA SER A 50 9.00 -2.10 1.87
C SER A 50 9.69 -3.10 2.81
N THR A 51 8.96 -4.07 3.30
CA THR A 51 9.47 -5.18 4.12
C THR A 51 9.61 -6.46 3.32
N ASP A 52 9.25 -6.43 2.04
CA ASP A 52 9.53 -7.45 1.05
C ASP A 52 10.03 -6.75 -0.23
N VAL A 53 9.49 -7.05 -1.40
CA VAL A 53 9.97 -6.53 -2.69
C VAL A 53 9.41 -5.13 -2.96
N GLY A 54 10.24 -4.29 -3.57
CA GLY A 54 9.80 -2.99 -4.08
C GLY A 54 9.82 -1.86 -3.06
N ILE A 55 8.86 -0.97 -3.19
CA ILE A 55 8.69 0.26 -2.40
C ILE A 55 7.20 0.53 -2.20
N SER A 56 6.87 1.36 -1.22
CA SER A 56 5.54 1.93 -1.05
C SER A 56 5.50 3.40 -1.49
N PHE A 57 4.32 3.91 -1.79
CA PHE A 57 4.11 5.24 -2.35
C PHE A 57 3.08 6.03 -1.56
N LEU A 58 3.43 7.26 -1.19
CA LEU A 58 2.48 8.29 -0.80
C LEU A 58 2.27 9.22 -2.00
N ILE A 59 1.03 9.32 -2.45
CA ILE A 59 0.62 10.13 -3.60
C ILE A 59 -0.25 11.26 -3.08
N GLU A 60 0.13 12.50 -3.37
CA GLU A 60 -0.64 13.69 -3.04
C GLU A 60 -1.14 14.33 -4.35
N THR A 61 -2.46 14.38 -4.51
CA THR A 61 -3.13 14.96 -5.69
C THR A 61 -4.47 15.55 -5.28
N GLU A 62 -4.85 16.71 -5.83
CA GLU A 62 -6.13 17.39 -5.57
C GLU A 62 -6.48 17.53 -4.07
N GLY A 63 -5.46 17.73 -3.23
CA GLY A 63 -5.62 17.85 -1.77
C GLY A 63 -5.88 16.52 -1.05
N ARG A 64 -5.83 15.38 -1.76
CA ARG A 64 -5.97 14.02 -1.22
C ARG A 64 -4.62 13.36 -1.03
N ARG A 65 -4.53 12.51 -0.01
CA ARG A 65 -3.39 11.66 0.28
C ARG A 65 -3.77 10.19 0.08
N ILE A 66 -3.13 9.57 -0.91
CA ILE A 66 -3.35 8.18 -1.29
C ILE A 66 -2.07 7.40 -0.99
N PHE A 67 -2.20 6.28 -0.29
CA PHE A 67 -1.07 5.42 0.00
C PHE A 67 -1.24 4.05 -0.65
N HIS A 68 -0.22 3.63 -1.40
CA HIS A 68 -0.12 2.29 -1.96
C HIS A 68 1.05 1.57 -1.29
N ALA A 69 0.75 0.60 -0.46
CA ALA A 69 1.75 -0.08 0.36
C ALA A 69 2.72 -0.96 -0.47
N GLY A 70 2.35 -1.37 -1.69
CA GLY A 70 3.11 -2.41 -2.38
C GLY A 70 3.17 -3.67 -1.52
N ASP A 71 4.37 -4.19 -1.28
CA ASP A 71 4.61 -5.36 -0.43
C ASP A 71 5.02 -4.97 1.02
N LEU A 72 4.76 -3.74 1.43
CA LEU A 72 4.97 -3.33 2.83
C LEU A 72 3.90 -3.97 3.72
N ASN A 73 4.32 -4.83 4.65
CA ASN A 73 3.45 -5.45 5.64
C ASN A 73 4.29 -6.01 6.80
N ASN A 74 3.65 -6.42 7.87
CA ASN A 74 4.25 -7.24 8.92
C ASN A 74 4.23 -8.71 8.48
N TRP A 75 5.23 -9.15 7.71
CA TRP A 75 5.36 -10.51 7.18
C TRP A 75 5.90 -11.48 8.25
N HIS A 76 5.19 -11.62 9.36
CA HIS A 76 5.64 -12.35 10.55
C HIS A 76 5.62 -13.89 10.39
N TRP A 77 4.82 -14.45 9.49
CA TRP A 77 4.66 -15.89 9.26
C TRP A 77 4.64 -16.70 10.56
N LYS A 78 3.84 -16.23 11.54
CA LYS A 78 3.86 -16.67 12.95
C LYS A 78 3.72 -18.18 13.14
N ASP A 79 2.96 -18.84 12.27
CA ASP A 79 2.70 -20.28 12.39
C ASP A 79 3.88 -21.13 11.87
N GLU A 80 4.83 -20.52 11.15
CA GLU A 80 5.98 -21.19 10.52
C GLU A 80 7.33 -20.67 11.02
N SER A 81 7.33 -19.53 11.74
CA SER A 81 8.53 -18.83 12.19
C SER A 81 8.80 -19.01 13.68
N THR A 82 10.05 -18.88 14.08
CA THR A 82 10.42 -18.79 15.49
C THR A 82 9.95 -17.47 16.10
N PRO A 83 9.77 -17.38 17.43
CA PRO A 83 9.42 -16.12 18.10
C PRO A 83 10.40 -14.98 17.82
N GLN A 84 11.68 -15.29 17.59
CA GLN A 84 12.69 -14.30 17.26
C GLN A 84 12.48 -13.74 15.85
N GLU A 85 12.22 -14.57 14.85
CA GLU A 85 11.93 -14.17 13.47
C GLU A 85 10.66 -13.34 13.39
N VAL A 86 9.61 -13.73 14.14
CA VAL A 86 8.36 -12.95 14.25
C VAL A 86 8.66 -11.54 14.79
N ALA A 87 9.44 -11.44 15.87
CA ALA A 87 9.79 -10.15 16.47
C ALA A 87 10.66 -9.29 15.53
N GLU A 88 11.56 -9.91 14.77
CA GLU A 88 12.40 -9.22 13.78
C GLU A 88 11.55 -8.68 12.61
N ALA A 89 10.65 -9.50 12.05
CA ALA A 89 9.73 -9.09 10.98
C ALA A 89 8.87 -7.90 11.43
N GLU A 90 8.28 -7.99 12.62
CA GLU A 90 7.49 -6.89 13.19
C GLU A 90 8.33 -5.64 13.43
N GLY A 91 9.53 -5.79 14.00
CA GLY A 91 10.44 -4.67 14.24
C GLY A 91 10.86 -3.96 12.96
N ASN A 92 11.09 -4.70 11.87
CA ASN A 92 11.42 -4.12 10.57
C ASN A 92 10.22 -3.37 9.98
N TYR A 93 9.02 -3.95 10.05
CA TYR A 93 7.79 -3.31 9.62
C TYR A 93 7.51 -2.01 10.40
N LEU A 94 7.59 -2.04 11.73
CA LEU A 94 7.32 -0.86 12.56
C LEU A 94 8.31 0.28 12.30
N LYS A 95 9.57 0.00 11.96
CA LYS A 95 10.55 1.01 11.56
C LYS A 95 10.11 1.74 10.27
N GLU A 96 9.64 1.00 9.26
CA GLU A 96 9.13 1.61 8.03
C GLU A 96 7.84 2.41 8.30
N LEU A 97 6.93 1.85 9.09
CA LEU A 97 5.69 2.52 9.48
C LEU A 97 5.96 3.83 10.25
N ASP A 98 6.96 3.87 11.13
CA ASP A 98 7.36 5.08 11.83
C ASP A 98 7.90 6.17 10.89
N ILE A 99 8.60 5.79 9.82
CA ILE A 99 9.08 6.74 8.81
C ILE A 99 7.88 7.36 8.07
N ILE A 100 6.90 6.53 7.68
CA ILE A 100 5.68 6.99 7.00
C ILE A 100 4.86 7.89 7.91
N ALA A 101 4.69 7.49 9.18
CA ALA A 101 3.91 8.25 10.16
C ALA A 101 4.52 9.61 10.53
N LYS A 102 5.84 9.79 10.36
CA LYS A 102 6.50 11.10 10.49
C LYS A 102 6.19 12.02 9.32
N GLU A 103 5.93 11.47 8.14
CA GLU A 103 5.57 12.25 6.96
C GLU A 103 4.10 12.71 7.01
N THR A 104 3.19 11.80 7.42
CA THR A 104 1.77 12.11 7.54
C THR A 104 1.08 11.28 8.60
N SER A 105 0.17 11.88 9.34
CA SER A 105 -0.68 11.22 10.34
C SER A 105 -2.10 10.93 9.82
N VAL A 106 -2.42 11.35 8.59
CA VAL A 106 -3.75 11.20 8.00
C VAL A 106 -3.63 10.82 6.53
N MET A 107 -4.43 9.85 6.09
CA MET A 107 -4.55 9.42 4.69
C MET A 107 -6.02 9.29 4.29
N ASP A 108 -6.35 9.73 3.07
CA ASP A 108 -7.72 9.63 2.54
C ASP A 108 -8.02 8.22 2.02
N LEU A 109 -7.06 7.62 1.33
CA LEU A 109 -7.15 6.26 0.78
C LEU A 109 -5.87 5.49 1.05
N VAL A 110 -6.02 4.27 1.54
CA VAL A 110 -4.91 3.33 1.76
C VAL A 110 -5.21 2.02 1.05
N MET A 111 -4.32 1.59 0.18
CA MET A 111 -4.28 0.26 -0.43
C MET A 111 -3.16 -0.53 0.24
N PHE A 112 -3.51 -1.59 0.99
CA PHE A 112 -2.58 -2.25 1.90
C PHE A 112 -2.76 -3.77 1.94
N PRO A 113 -1.67 -4.58 2.04
CA PRO A 113 -1.76 -6.02 2.13
C PRO A 113 -2.53 -6.51 3.37
N VAL A 114 -3.55 -7.31 3.14
CA VAL A 114 -4.23 -8.14 4.15
C VAL A 114 -4.19 -9.56 3.61
N ASP A 115 -3.15 -10.32 3.95
CA ASP A 115 -2.85 -11.58 3.29
C ASP A 115 -3.15 -12.79 4.18
N PRO A 116 -4.25 -13.53 3.90
CA PRO A 116 -4.64 -14.69 4.71
C PRO A 116 -3.61 -15.84 4.72
N ARG A 117 -2.62 -15.82 3.81
CA ARG A 117 -1.55 -16.83 3.80
C ARG A 117 -0.64 -16.73 5.01
N LEU A 118 -0.59 -15.56 5.66
CA LEU A 118 0.14 -15.37 6.91
C LEU A 118 -0.38 -16.24 8.07
N GLY A 119 -1.58 -16.85 7.92
CA GLY A 119 -2.17 -17.70 8.96
C GLY A 119 -2.64 -16.90 10.17
N THR A 120 -2.26 -17.33 11.36
CA THR A 120 -2.63 -16.66 12.62
C THR A 120 -2.16 -15.20 12.62
N ASP A 121 -3.04 -14.27 13.03
CA ASP A 121 -2.78 -12.83 13.10
C ASP A 121 -2.50 -12.15 11.73
N PHE A 122 -2.97 -12.71 10.60
CA PHE A 122 -2.72 -12.14 9.26
C PHE A 122 -3.14 -10.67 9.09
N MET A 123 -4.03 -10.16 9.93
CA MET A 123 -4.48 -8.76 9.91
C MET A 123 -3.56 -7.81 10.71
N ARG A 124 -2.54 -8.34 11.41
CA ARG A 124 -1.73 -7.57 12.38
C ARG A 124 -1.06 -6.35 11.74
N GLY A 125 -0.47 -6.49 10.57
CA GLY A 125 0.18 -5.37 9.88
C GLY A 125 -0.79 -4.25 9.52
N ALA A 126 -1.97 -4.59 9.01
CA ALA A 126 -3.02 -3.64 8.68
C ALA A 126 -3.59 -2.96 9.95
N GLN A 127 -3.76 -3.70 11.06
CA GLN A 127 -4.17 -3.13 12.34
C GLN A 127 -3.16 -2.10 12.85
N GLN A 128 -1.87 -2.46 12.87
CA GLN A 128 -0.79 -1.55 13.29
C GLN A 128 -0.72 -0.30 12.43
N PHE A 129 -1.02 -0.42 11.12
CA PHE A 129 -1.04 0.71 10.21
C PHE A 129 -2.14 1.72 10.56
N ILE A 130 -3.40 1.27 10.66
CA ILE A 130 -4.54 2.17 10.95
C ILE A 130 -4.57 2.65 12.40
N ASP A 131 -3.91 1.97 13.32
CA ASP A 131 -3.69 2.46 14.69
C ASP A 131 -2.70 3.63 14.73
N ARG A 132 -1.75 3.65 13.80
CA ARG A 132 -0.70 4.67 13.74
C ARG A 132 -1.06 5.86 12.85
N ILE A 133 -1.78 5.62 11.75
CA ILE A 133 -2.11 6.61 10.74
C ILE A 133 -3.62 6.61 10.51
N LYS A 134 -4.26 7.74 10.81
CA LYS A 134 -5.70 7.90 10.59
C LYS A 134 -6.03 7.71 9.11
N THR A 135 -6.86 6.73 8.79
CA THR A 135 -7.22 6.35 7.43
C THR A 135 -8.71 6.53 7.21
N SER A 136 -9.11 7.24 6.16
CA SER A 136 -10.54 7.44 5.84
C SER A 136 -11.13 6.24 5.10
N VAL A 137 -10.40 5.74 4.09
CA VAL A 137 -10.81 4.58 3.28
C VAL A 137 -9.66 3.58 3.20
N PHE A 138 -9.95 2.31 3.44
CA PHE A 138 -8.97 1.22 3.37
C PHE A 138 -9.43 0.17 2.37
N VAL A 139 -8.57 -0.16 1.41
CA VAL A 139 -8.77 -1.19 0.39
C VAL A 139 -7.72 -2.29 0.58
N PRO A 140 -8.11 -3.52 0.92
CA PRO A 140 -7.16 -4.60 1.07
C PRO A 140 -6.58 -5.03 -0.27
N MET A 141 -5.30 -5.43 -0.25
CA MET A 141 -4.58 -6.07 -1.34
C MET A 141 -4.03 -7.42 -0.88
N HIS A 142 -3.41 -8.17 -1.79
CA HIS A 142 -2.73 -9.44 -1.50
C HIS A 142 -3.61 -10.58 -0.99
N PHE A 143 -4.93 -10.49 -1.07
CA PHE A 143 -5.82 -11.53 -0.56
C PHE A 143 -6.11 -12.66 -1.57
N TRP A 144 -5.54 -12.57 -2.78
CA TRP A 144 -5.63 -13.58 -3.84
C TRP A 144 -7.09 -14.00 -4.09
N GLU A 145 -7.37 -15.30 -4.15
CA GLU A 145 -8.71 -15.86 -4.33
C GLU A 145 -9.48 -16.04 -2.99
N ARG A 146 -9.13 -15.26 -1.95
CA ARG A 146 -9.66 -15.37 -0.58
C ARG A 146 -10.39 -14.09 -0.08
N PRO A 147 -11.26 -13.46 -0.89
CA PRO A 147 -11.90 -12.20 -0.50
C PRO A 147 -12.78 -12.34 0.76
N ALA A 148 -13.38 -13.53 0.98
CA ALA A 148 -14.21 -13.77 2.15
C ALA A 148 -13.43 -13.69 3.48
N GLU A 149 -12.14 -14.09 3.48
CA GLU A 149 -11.33 -14.07 4.70
C GLU A 149 -10.95 -12.64 5.09
N VAL A 150 -10.63 -11.78 4.12
CA VAL A 150 -10.24 -10.39 4.43
C VAL A 150 -11.41 -9.53 4.88
N MET A 151 -12.65 -9.96 4.66
CA MET A 151 -13.84 -9.31 5.25
C MET A 151 -13.78 -9.26 6.79
N ALA A 152 -13.05 -10.18 7.42
CA ALA A 152 -12.87 -10.20 8.87
C ALA A 152 -12.13 -8.96 9.42
N PHE A 153 -11.41 -8.21 8.57
CA PHE A 153 -10.78 -6.97 8.97
C PHE A 153 -11.76 -5.78 9.06
N GLY A 154 -12.89 -5.85 8.34
CA GLY A 154 -13.88 -4.76 8.27
C GLY A 154 -14.32 -4.21 9.62
N PRO A 155 -14.81 -5.03 10.56
CA PRO A 155 -15.23 -4.55 11.88
C PRO A 155 -14.14 -3.81 12.66
N TYR A 156 -12.88 -4.23 12.51
CA TYR A 156 -11.77 -3.53 13.13
C TYR A 156 -11.54 -2.16 12.48
N ALA A 157 -11.48 -2.09 11.16
CA ALA A 157 -11.31 -0.85 10.42
C ALA A 157 -12.43 0.16 10.75
N GLU A 158 -13.68 -0.28 10.74
CA GLU A 158 -14.86 0.53 11.08
C GLU A 158 -14.80 1.05 12.51
N SER A 159 -14.32 0.27 13.47
CA SER A 159 -14.14 0.70 14.87
C SER A 159 -13.14 1.86 15.00
N LYS A 160 -12.25 2.04 14.03
CA LYS A 160 -11.31 3.16 13.93
C LYS A 160 -11.83 4.34 13.09
N GLY A 161 -13.09 4.25 12.63
CA GLY A 161 -13.71 5.25 11.76
C GLY A 161 -13.21 5.19 10.31
N CYS A 162 -12.67 4.05 9.90
CA CYS A 162 -12.17 3.80 8.57
C CYS A 162 -13.20 3.03 7.74
N ARG A 163 -13.62 3.55 6.59
CA ARG A 163 -14.47 2.82 5.63
C ARG A 163 -13.65 1.71 4.98
N TYR A 164 -14.11 0.46 5.10
CA TYR A 164 -13.43 -0.70 4.54
C TYR A 164 -14.11 -1.16 3.25
N ILE A 165 -13.35 -1.29 2.17
CA ILE A 165 -13.88 -1.61 0.84
C ILE A 165 -13.07 -2.76 0.25
N VAL A 166 -13.70 -3.91 0.02
CA VAL A 166 -13.09 -5.05 -0.66
C VAL A 166 -13.53 -5.05 -2.12
N LEU A 167 -12.57 -4.87 -3.02
CA LEU A 167 -12.78 -5.01 -4.47
C LEU A 167 -12.35 -6.42 -4.88
N SER A 168 -13.31 -7.30 -5.16
CA SER A 168 -13.08 -8.73 -5.34
C SER A 168 -13.22 -9.21 -6.78
N VAL A 169 -13.79 -8.37 -7.65
CA VAL A 169 -14.05 -8.72 -9.06
C VAL A 169 -13.27 -7.77 -9.98
N PRO A 170 -12.58 -8.28 -11.01
CA PRO A 170 -11.92 -7.42 -12.00
C PRO A 170 -12.87 -6.42 -12.64
N GLY A 171 -12.47 -5.13 -12.65
CA GLY A 171 -13.29 -4.03 -13.16
C GLY A 171 -14.28 -3.45 -12.16
N GLU A 172 -14.39 -4.00 -10.97
CA GLU A 172 -15.14 -3.39 -9.87
C GLU A 172 -14.51 -2.06 -9.45
N GLY A 173 -15.34 -1.08 -9.12
CA GLY A 173 -14.91 0.24 -8.66
C GLY A 173 -15.95 0.85 -7.75
N THR A 174 -15.56 1.86 -6.99
CA THR A 174 -16.43 2.61 -6.09
C THR A 174 -15.96 4.05 -5.97
N ASP A 175 -16.90 4.95 -5.70
CA ASP A 175 -16.60 6.33 -5.36
C ASP A 175 -16.10 6.45 -3.92
N ILE A 176 -15.10 7.30 -3.69
CA ILE A 176 -14.45 7.54 -2.39
C ILE A 176 -14.43 9.03 -2.03
#